data_a9e3b90d3cab04b322161da17bd4d6b9
#
_entry.id   a9e3b90d3cab04b322161da17bd4d6b9
#
_cell.length_a   1.000
_cell.length_b   1.000
_cell.length_c   1.000
_cell.angle_alpha   90.00
_cell.angle_beta   90.00
_cell.angle_gamma   90.00
#
_symmetry.space_group_name_H-M   'P 1'
#
loop_
_entity.id
_entity.type
_entity.pdbx_description
1 polymer ?
#
loop_
_entity_poly.entity_id
_entity_poly.type
_entity_poly.pdbx_seq_one_letter_code
_entity_poly.pdbx_strand_id
1 'polypeptide(L)'
;MFLFICNTNYNMAAQGKAVVNKCGEKYMKIEYQENKNRQGILSVILKSLLIVTFLFIEILLLIGSVFEGKSVLVSNRMMFILGIIGYCIYLAFNRKKIPRSVIVENVGLAVSSLILLVVQLIIIYNIIFQTSWDVEAVWYGAHWAAIGDKLGLEQMSEYFSLCPNNLFLVVIFSSILKLNNMLGEPFSNGGLLLAIFQAIMINLAGLILFKCAKRFVTVANAWKIYFVYSILVGISGWIVLPYSDGMGVIFPILLLYIYIRIRECNGEVQRCGYILLLSVIAVVGYYVKPYTSIVFIAIIVIETTNWWKKLISNYSRTMLLTMMRNIVIGVITMVVCNTLILGMNRSVGFDLDKERAMGWQHYLMIGVNVESWGGYNDADLAFAKSFNDKEIRNKREMQLIVERIQNMGVKGCAELFAHKASKNFLDGNWGWGTDKSFYKEIYPSRSNGLCTYLRSWYYGFENLYCYNATIRQFIWIIVLIMIPFASFTLKTLQSEQKVLFLAVLGFMLYLQIFESHARYVFVFVPLFLILAFVGSENLKTLLNLFFQYKSEQK
;
A
#
# COMPACT_ATOMS: atom_id res chain seq x y z
N MET A 1 6.70 -27.69 -15.61
CA MET A 1 7.47 -26.90 -14.62
C MET A 1 6.86 -26.96 -13.22
N PHE A 2 5.57 -26.72 -13.04
CA PHE A 2 4.88 -26.79 -11.74
C PHE A 2 4.91 -28.17 -11.08
N LEU A 3 4.64 -29.23 -11.83
CA LEU A 3 4.74 -30.63 -11.38
C LEU A 3 6.19 -31.05 -11.07
N PHE A 4 7.17 -30.47 -11.75
CA PHE A 4 8.59 -30.74 -11.52
C PHE A 4 9.09 -30.14 -10.20
N ILE A 5 8.64 -28.92 -9.85
CA ILE A 5 9.00 -28.25 -8.59
C ILE A 5 8.35 -28.96 -7.38
N CYS A 6 7.11 -29.42 -7.50
CA CYS A 6 6.46 -30.21 -6.44
C CYS A 6 7.10 -31.58 -6.22
N ASN A 7 7.49 -32.29 -7.29
CA ASN A 7 8.14 -33.59 -7.19
C ASN A 7 9.61 -33.51 -6.75
N THR A 8 10.35 -32.44 -7.15
CA THR A 8 11.74 -32.26 -6.70
C THR A 8 11.83 -31.93 -5.21
N ASN A 9 10.85 -31.21 -4.64
CA ASN A 9 10.79 -30.98 -3.19
C ASN A 9 10.59 -32.25 -2.38
N TYR A 10 9.87 -33.23 -2.92
CA TYR A 10 9.67 -34.54 -2.26
C TYR A 10 10.92 -35.44 -2.36
N ASN A 11 11.61 -35.41 -3.48
CA ASN A 11 12.79 -36.25 -3.72
C ASN A 11 14.09 -35.64 -3.12
N MET A 12 14.25 -34.29 -3.09
CA MET A 12 15.41 -33.68 -2.43
C MET A 12 15.40 -33.86 -0.91
N ALA A 13 14.22 -33.85 -0.28
CA ALA A 13 14.09 -34.16 1.14
C ALA A 13 14.41 -35.65 1.45
N ALA A 14 14.21 -36.55 0.48
CA ALA A 14 14.49 -37.99 0.62
C ALA A 14 15.96 -38.34 0.33
N GLN A 15 16.62 -37.65 -0.59
CA GLN A 15 18.01 -37.92 -1.00
C GLN A 15 19.09 -37.16 -0.22
N GLY A 16 18.75 -36.03 0.42
CA GLY A 16 19.67 -35.30 1.35
C GLY A 16 20.10 -36.10 2.58
N LYS A 17 19.69 -37.39 2.66
CA LYS A 17 20.03 -38.32 3.74
C LYS A 17 21.44 -38.92 3.65
N ALA A 18 22.17 -38.72 2.57
CA ALA A 18 23.39 -39.51 2.32
C ALA A 18 24.72 -38.84 2.71
N VAL A 19 24.77 -37.51 2.97
CA VAL A 19 26.06 -36.80 3.08
C VAL A 19 26.19 -35.88 4.32
N VAL A 20 25.52 -36.17 5.43
CA VAL A 20 25.70 -35.37 6.66
C VAL A 20 26.16 -36.25 7.82
N ASN A 21 27.28 -35.86 8.44
CA ASN A 21 27.87 -36.51 9.61
C ASN A 21 26.83 -36.80 10.70
N LYS A 22 26.90 -37.99 11.33
CA LYS A 22 25.92 -38.56 12.29
C LYS A 22 25.40 -37.60 13.40
N CYS A 23 26.14 -36.56 13.77
CA CYS A 23 25.69 -35.58 14.75
C CYS A 23 24.73 -34.53 14.15
N GLY A 24 24.92 -34.12 12.90
CA GLY A 24 24.04 -33.20 12.20
C GLY A 24 22.71 -33.83 11.79
N GLU A 25 22.70 -35.15 11.54
CA GLU A 25 21.47 -35.86 11.19
C GLU A 25 20.43 -35.91 12.33
N LYS A 26 20.88 -36.02 13.58
CA LYS A 26 20.00 -36.06 14.75
C LYS A 26 19.33 -34.71 15.00
N TYR A 27 20.05 -33.60 14.85
CA TYR A 27 19.51 -32.26 14.98
C TYR A 27 18.57 -31.90 13.83
N MET A 28 18.93 -32.23 12.59
CA MET A 28 18.05 -32.00 11.44
C MET A 28 16.80 -32.87 11.44
N LYS A 29 16.86 -34.10 11.94
CA LYS A 29 15.66 -34.96 12.09
C LYS A 29 14.70 -34.43 13.14
N ILE A 30 15.21 -33.90 14.27
CA ILE A 30 14.37 -33.33 15.32
C ILE A 30 13.74 -32.04 14.82
N GLU A 31 14.49 -31.16 14.17
CA GLU A 31 14.00 -29.90 13.61
C GLU A 31 13.01 -30.13 12.44
N TYR A 32 13.23 -31.16 11.62
CA TYR A 32 12.32 -31.54 10.56
C TYR A 32 11.00 -32.14 11.07
N GLN A 33 11.03 -33.01 12.12
CA GLN A 33 9.82 -33.55 12.72
C GLN A 33 9.03 -32.51 13.53
N GLU A 34 9.70 -31.62 14.28
CA GLU A 34 9.03 -30.47 14.92
C GLU A 34 8.41 -29.51 13.91
N ASN A 35 9.09 -29.24 12.80
CA ASN A 35 8.55 -28.39 11.73
C ASN A 35 7.39 -29.05 10.97
N LYS A 36 7.38 -30.36 10.80
CA LYS A 36 6.29 -31.10 10.15
C LYS A 36 5.01 -31.11 11.00
N ASN A 37 5.15 -31.22 12.32
CA ASN A 37 4.02 -31.18 13.25
C ASN A 37 3.49 -29.75 13.53
N ARG A 38 4.26 -28.70 13.23
CA ARG A 38 3.87 -27.29 13.42
C ARG A 38 3.25 -26.66 12.17
N GLN A 39 3.14 -27.36 11.05
CA GLN A 39 2.37 -26.89 9.89
C GLN A 39 0.87 -26.99 10.18
N GLY A 40 0.37 -26.14 11.05
CA GLY A 40 -1.07 -26.06 11.28
C GLY A 40 -1.83 -25.64 10.02
N ILE A 41 -3.10 -26.01 9.95
CA ILE A 41 -4.06 -25.74 8.84
C ILE A 41 -3.92 -24.32 8.29
N LEU A 42 -3.72 -23.31 9.14
CA LEU A 42 -3.53 -21.90 8.72
C LEU A 42 -2.27 -21.71 7.86
N SER A 43 -1.17 -22.42 8.15
CA SER A 43 0.05 -22.33 7.33
C SER A 43 -0.18 -22.90 5.93
N VAL A 44 -0.98 -23.96 5.83
CA VAL A 44 -1.37 -24.55 4.55
C VAL A 44 -2.31 -23.60 3.80
N ILE A 45 -3.31 -23.05 4.48
CA ILE A 45 -4.24 -22.06 3.89
C ILE A 45 -3.48 -20.84 3.38
N LEU A 46 -2.58 -20.26 4.18
CA LEU A 46 -1.78 -19.11 3.77
C LEU A 46 -0.86 -19.43 2.58
N LYS A 47 -0.21 -20.60 2.56
CA LYS A 47 0.56 -21.03 1.38
C LYS A 47 -0.33 -21.19 0.15
N SER A 48 -1.52 -21.77 0.31
CA SER A 48 -2.48 -21.92 -0.79
C SER A 48 -2.98 -20.56 -1.29
N LEU A 49 -3.30 -19.63 -0.39
CA LEU A 49 -3.67 -18.26 -0.74
C LEU A 49 -2.54 -17.52 -1.44
N LEU A 50 -1.29 -17.73 -1.02
CA LEU A 50 -0.13 -17.16 -1.70
C LEU A 50 0.04 -17.71 -3.12
N ILE A 51 -0.19 -19.01 -3.32
CA ILE A 51 -0.16 -19.63 -4.65
C ILE A 51 -1.28 -19.05 -5.53
N VAL A 52 -2.48 -18.90 -4.97
CA VAL A 52 -3.61 -18.27 -5.69
C VAL A 52 -3.30 -16.82 -6.04
N THR A 53 -2.71 -16.06 -5.11
CA THR A 53 -2.27 -14.68 -5.37
C THR A 53 -1.20 -14.64 -6.47
N PHE A 54 -0.27 -15.60 -6.45
CA PHE A 54 0.73 -15.78 -7.49
C PHE A 54 0.09 -15.97 -8.87
N LEU A 55 -0.79 -16.98 -8.99
CA LEU A 55 -1.50 -17.27 -10.23
C LEU A 55 -2.34 -16.08 -10.69
N PHE A 56 -2.95 -15.37 -9.76
CA PHE A 56 -3.73 -14.17 -10.04
C PHE A 56 -2.85 -13.06 -10.61
N ILE A 57 -1.69 -12.75 -10.01
CA ILE A 57 -0.76 -11.74 -10.52
C ILE A 57 -0.20 -12.15 -11.90
N GLU A 58 0.15 -13.42 -12.10
CA GLU A 58 0.59 -13.93 -13.40
C GLU A 58 -0.50 -13.77 -14.48
N ILE A 59 -1.73 -14.13 -14.15
CA ILE A 59 -2.89 -13.95 -15.04
C ILE A 59 -3.08 -12.45 -15.35
N LEU A 60 -2.93 -11.58 -14.34
CA LEU A 60 -3.01 -10.13 -14.52
C LEU A 60 -1.95 -9.58 -15.47
N LEU A 61 -0.71 -10.02 -15.32
CA LEU A 61 0.39 -9.61 -16.20
C LEU A 61 0.18 -10.09 -17.63
N LEU A 62 -0.36 -11.31 -17.80
CA LEU A 62 -0.72 -11.85 -19.10
C LEU A 62 -1.88 -11.08 -19.73
N ILE A 63 -2.94 -10.79 -18.97
CA ILE A 63 -4.09 -10.01 -19.44
C ILE A 63 -3.67 -8.57 -19.74
N GLY A 64 -2.92 -7.93 -18.86
CA GLY A 64 -2.40 -6.57 -19.06
C GLY A 64 -1.51 -6.44 -20.29
N SER A 65 -0.87 -7.54 -20.74
CA SER A 65 -0.16 -7.56 -22.01
C SER A 65 -1.08 -7.44 -23.23
N VAL A 66 -2.36 -7.72 -23.07
CA VAL A 66 -3.38 -7.63 -24.15
C VAL A 66 -4.03 -6.24 -24.18
N PHE A 67 -4.17 -5.58 -23.01
CA PHE A 67 -4.79 -4.26 -22.87
C PHE A 67 -3.68 -3.19 -22.80
N GLU A 68 -3.29 -2.65 -23.96
CA GLU A 68 -2.23 -1.65 -24.04
C GLU A 68 -2.70 -0.26 -23.57
N GLY A 69 -2.01 0.31 -22.59
CA GLY A 69 -2.16 1.73 -22.23
C GLY A 69 -1.47 2.64 -23.26
N LYS A 70 -2.13 3.72 -23.66
CA LYS A 70 -1.62 4.66 -24.69
C LYS A 70 -0.52 5.63 -24.21
N SER A 71 -0.20 5.65 -22.91
CA SER A 71 0.67 6.68 -22.32
C SER A 71 2.15 6.30 -22.16
N VAL A 72 2.56 5.14 -22.66
CA VAL A 72 3.93 4.61 -22.51
C VAL A 72 4.54 4.39 -23.88
N LEU A 73 5.84 4.68 -24.03
CA LEU A 73 6.57 4.51 -25.31
C LEU A 73 6.61 3.06 -25.80
N VAL A 74 6.43 2.10 -24.90
CA VAL A 74 6.57 0.67 -25.17
C VAL A 74 5.34 -0.06 -24.67
N SER A 75 4.83 -1.03 -25.44
CA SER A 75 3.68 -1.84 -25.01
C SER A 75 3.96 -2.63 -23.73
N ASN A 76 2.92 -2.92 -22.97
CA ASN A 76 3.06 -3.72 -21.73
C ASN A 76 3.66 -5.11 -21.99
N ARG A 77 3.43 -5.73 -23.16
CA ARG A 77 4.10 -6.99 -23.56
C ARG A 77 5.61 -6.84 -23.62
N MET A 78 6.07 -5.79 -24.31
CA MET A 78 7.49 -5.52 -24.44
C MET A 78 8.11 -5.17 -23.10
N MET A 79 7.39 -4.38 -22.28
CA MET A 79 7.80 -4.06 -20.90
C MET A 79 7.95 -5.29 -20.04
N PHE A 80 7.05 -6.26 -20.17
CA PHE A 80 7.12 -7.51 -19.43
C PHE A 80 8.34 -8.34 -19.85
N ILE A 81 8.60 -8.47 -21.16
CA ILE A 81 9.80 -9.17 -21.68
C ILE A 81 11.07 -8.48 -21.19
N LEU A 82 11.17 -7.15 -21.35
CA LEU A 82 12.31 -6.37 -20.86
C LEU A 82 12.45 -6.46 -19.34
N GLY A 83 11.35 -6.52 -18.59
CA GLY A 83 11.30 -6.71 -17.15
C GLY A 83 11.91 -8.05 -16.74
N ILE A 84 11.56 -9.15 -17.42
CA ILE A 84 12.15 -10.47 -17.20
C ILE A 84 13.67 -10.43 -17.48
N ILE A 85 14.08 -9.84 -18.60
CA ILE A 85 15.50 -9.71 -18.96
C ILE A 85 16.24 -8.87 -17.89
N GLY A 86 15.70 -7.72 -17.52
CA GLY A 86 16.26 -6.85 -16.48
C GLY A 86 16.37 -7.56 -15.13
N TYR A 87 15.37 -8.36 -14.76
CA TYR A 87 15.39 -9.15 -13.54
C TYR A 87 16.45 -10.27 -13.59
N CYS A 88 16.59 -10.97 -14.71
CA CYS A 88 17.67 -11.95 -14.90
C CYS A 88 19.06 -11.31 -14.78
N ILE A 89 19.26 -10.14 -15.38
CA ILE A 89 20.49 -9.35 -15.25
C ILE A 89 20.74 -8.98 -13.79
N TYR A 90 19.72 -8.47 -13.10
CA TYR A 90 19.80 -8.15 -11.67
C TYR A 90 20.24 -9.37 -10.83
N LEU A 91 19.66 -10.56 -11.06
CA LEU A 91 20.02 -11.78 -10.34
C LEU A 91 21.48 -12.19 -10.62
N ALA A 92 21.95 -12.05 -11.87
CA ALA A 92 23.32 -12.39 -12.26
C ALA A 92 24.38 -11.50 -11.59
N PHE A 93 24.10 -10.18 -11.48
CA PHE A 93 25.05 -9.21 -10.92
C PHE A 93 24.95 -9.03 -9.40
N ASN A 94 23.90 -9.53 -8.74
CA ASN A 94 23.68 -9.34 -7.30
C ASN A 94 24.46 -10.33 -6.43
N ARG A 95 25.80 -10.43 -6.62
CA ARG A 95 26.62 -11.46 -5.96
C ARG A 95 27.38 -11.03 -4.70
N LYS A 96 27.57 -9.73 -4.43
CA LYS A 96 28.45 -9.26 -3.34
C LYS A 96 27.66 -8.82 -2.10
N LYS A 97 27.98 -9.40 -0.94
CA LYS A 97 27.59 -8.91 0.38
C LYS A 97 28.60 -7.83 0.80
N ILE A 98 28.14 -6.63 1.09
CA ILE A 98 29.00 -5.56 1.65
C ILE A 98 28.63 -5.46 3.14
N PRO A 99 29.51 -5.84 4.06
CA PRO A 99 29.31 -5.59 5.48
C PRO A 99 29.45 -4.10 5.76
N ARG A 100 28.48 -3.50 6.44
CA ARG A 100 28.53 -2.09 6.87
C ARG A 100 28.31 -2.00 8.38
N SER A 101 28.98 -1.06 9.04
CA SER A 101 28.68 -0.77 10.43
C SER A 101 27.32 -0.11 10.57
N VAL A 102 26.63 -0.33 11.71
CA VAL A 102 25.30 0.25 11.98
C VAL A 102 25.32 1.78 11.96
N ILE A 103 26.44 2.40 12.38
CA ILE A 103 26.61 3.85 12.37
C ILE A 103 26.61 4.37 10.93
N VAL A 104 27.42 3.77 10.04
CA VAL A 104 27.48 4.13 8.62
C VAL A 104 26.12 3.95 7.93
N GLU A 105 25.37 2.93 8.32
CA GLU A 105 24.02 2.69 7.81
C GLU A 105 23.05 3.81 8.21
N ASN A 106 23.01 4.19 9.50
CA ASN A 106 22.09 5.21 9.99
C ASN A 106 22.44 6.61 9.43
N VAL A 107 23.72 6.96 9.36
CA VAL A 107 24.17 8.22 8.75
C VAL A 107 23.83 8.23 7.26
N GLY A 108 24.11 7.14 6.54
CA GLY A 108 23.79 7.01 5.13
C GLY A 108 22.29 7.16 4.86
N LEU A 109 21.45 6.57 5.71
CA LEU A 109 20.00 6.68 5.60
C LEU A 109 19.51 8.13 5.87
N ALA A 110 20.05 8.79 6.90
CA ALA A 110 19.72 10.19 7.20
C ALA A 110 20.11 11.13 6.03
N VAL A 111 21.32 10.97 5.48
CA VAL A 111 21.78 11.75 4.35
C VAL A 111 20.93 11.49 3.09
N SER A 112 20.65 10.22 2.78
CA SER A 112 19.80 9.87 1.63
C SER A 112 18.37 10.42 1.78
N SER A 113 17.82 10.41 3.00
CA SER A 113 16.50 10.98 3.31
C SER A 113 16.50 12.50 3.15
N LEU A 114 17.56 13.19 3.60
CA LEU A 114 17.70 14.64 3.42
C LEU A 114 17.81 15.00 1.94
N ILE A 115 18.61 14.28 1.17
CA ILE A 115 18.73 14.47 -0.28
C ILE A 115 17.37 14.28 -0.95
N LEU A 116 16.64 13.20 -0.61
CA LEU A 116 15.31 12.97 -1.13
C LEU A 116 14.37 14.13 -0.82
N LEU A 117 14.37 14.63 0.42
CA LEU A 117 13.53 15.77 0.82
C LEU A 117 13.87 17.02 0.00
N VAL A 118 15.15 17.33 -0.17
CA VAL A 118 15.58 18.48 -0.99
C VAL A 118 15.09 18.33 -2.44
N VAL A 119 15.23 17.16 -3.03
CA VAL A 119 14.73 16.90 -4.38
C VAL A 119 13.21 17.05 -4.45
N GLN A 120 12.47 16.54 -3.46
CA GLN A 120 11.02 16.71 -3.36
C GLN A 120 10.63 18.19 -3.29
N LEU A 121 11.31 18.98 -2.47
CA LEU A 121 11.04 20.44 -2.36
C LEU A 121 11.29 21.17 -3.68
N ILE A 122 12.36 20.80 -4.40
CA ILE A 122 12.65 21.36 -5.73
C ILE A 122 11.53 21.01 -6.72
N ILE A 123 11.10 19.75 -6.75
CA ILE A 123 10.01 19.30 -7.62
C ILE A 123 8.72 20.05 -7.28
N ILE A 124 8.28 20.02 -6.01
CA ILE A 124 7.05 20.66 -5.55
C ILE A 124 7.05 22.13 -5.94
N TYR A 125 8.13 22.85 -5.64
CA TYR A 125 8.23 24.29 -5.91
C TYR A 125 8.07 24.64 -7.39
N ASN A 126 8.53 23.78 -8.31
CA ASN A 126 8.55 24.06 -9.75
C ASN A 126 7.33 23.55 -10.51
N ILE A 127 6.68 22.46 -10.02
CA ILE A 127 5.59 21.81 -10.76
C ILE A 127 4.24 21.85 -10.05
N ILE A 128 4.10 22.53 -8.90
CA ILE A 128 2.81 22.64 -8.22
C ILE A 128 1.77 23.32 -9.12
N PHE A 129 0.58 22.79 -9.12
CA PHE A 129 -0.57 23.29 -9.88
C PHE A 129 -1.85 23.03 -9.07
N GLN A 130 -2.95 23.69 -9.46
CA GLN A 130 -4.27 23.43 -8.90
C GLN A 130 -4.98 22.36 -9.72
N THR A 131 -5.52 21.37 -9.03
CA THR A 131 -6.38 20.31 -9.61
C THR A 131 -7.81 20.53 -9.16
N SER A 132 -8.77 19.88 -9.85
CA SER A 132 -10.18 19.82 -9.46
C SER A 132 -10.46 18.59 -8.58
N TRP A 133 -11.68 18.12 -8.53
CA TRP A 133 -12.23 16.96 -7.82
C TRP A 133 -12.03 17.02 -6.29
N ASP A 134 -11.95 15.90 -5.61
CA ASP A 134 -11.85 15.80 -4.13
C ASP A 134 -10.70 16.59 -3.52
N VAL A 135 -9.57 16.71 -4.23
CA VAL A 135 -8.39 17.46 -3.77
C VAL A 135 -8.73 18.93 -3.61
N GLU A 136 -9.45 19.49 -4.58
CA GLU A 136 -9.91 20.88 -4.53
C GLU A 136 -10.86 21.11 -3.37
N ALA A 137 -11.85 20.23 -3.21
CA ALA A 137 -12.84 20.33 -2.14
C ALA A 137 -12.18 20.28 -0.74
N VAL A 138 -11.23 19.35 -0.55
CA VAL A 138 -10.48 19.24 0.70
C VAL A 138 -9.61 20.47 0.96
N TRP A 139 -8.96 21.00 -0.07
CA TRP A 139 -8.11 22.18 0.08
C TRP A 139 -8.94 23.43 0.42
N TYR A 140 -10.01 23.72 -0.34
CA TYR A 140 -10.89 24.84 -0.03
C TYR A 140 -11.57 24.69 1.32
N GLY A 141 -12.08 23.50 1.65
CA GLY A 141 -12.63 23.24 2.97
C GLY A 141 -11.63 23.49 4.10
N ALA A 142 -10.37 23.12 3.92
CA ALA A 142 -9.31 23.41 4.88
C ALA A 142 -8.97 24.90 4.97
N HIS A 143 -8.95 25.60 3.83
CA HIS A 143 -8.69 27.03 3.77
C HIS A 143 -9.78 27.82 4.51
N TRP A 144 -11.06 27.60 4.17
CA TRP A 144 -12.18 28.27 4.83
C TRP A 144 -12.26 27.96 6.33
N ALA A 145 -11.98 26.70 6.71
CA ALA A 145 -11.89 26.33 8.13
C ALA A 145 -10.71 27.00 8.85
N ALA A 146 -9.62 27.26 8.15
CA ALA A 146 -8.45 27.93 8.73
C ALA A 146 -8.70 29.40 9.04
N ILE A 147 -9.40 30.11 8.16
CA ILE A 147 -9.70 31.55 8.32
C ILE A 147 -11.05 31.79 9.03
N GLY A 148 -11.86 30.74 9.26
CA GLY A 148 -13.17 30.85 9.92
C GLY A 148 -14.27 31.47 9.04
N ASP A 149 -14.15 31.38 7.71
CA ASP A 149 -15.15 31.91 6.77
C ASP A 149 -16.37 31.00 6.69
N LYS A 150 -17.48 31.45 7.29
CA LYS A 150 -18.75 30.71 7.34
C LYS A 150 -19.37 30.50 5.96
N LEU A 151 -19.29 31.49 5.06
CA LEU A 151 -19.87 31.38 3.72
C LEU A 151 -19.12 30.34 2.88
N GLY A 152 -17.79 30.34 2.96
CA GLY A 152 -16.96 29.33 2.32
C GLY A 152 -17.23 27.93 2.85
N LEU A 153 -17.43 27.77 4.17
CA LEU A 153 -17.79 26.48 4.77
C LEU A 153 -19.16 26.00 4.30
N GLU A 154 -20.15 26.89 4.20
CA GLU A 154 -21.49 26.56 3.71
C GLU A 154 -21.45 26.02 2.27
N GLN A 155 -20.66 26.67 1.38
CA GLN A 155 -20.48 26.21 -0.01
C GLN A 155 -19.90 24.80 -0.10
N MET A 156 -19.07 24.38 0.85
CA MET A 156 -18.45 23.06 0.87
C MET A 156 -19.29 22.01 1.62
N SER A 157 -20.32 22.42 2.35
CA SER A 157 -21.15 21.53 3.20
C SER A 157 -21.85 20.44 2.38
N GLU A 158 -22.27 20.73 1.14
CA GLU A 158 -22.85 19.71 0.25
C GLU A 158 -21.86 18.59 -0.04
N TYR A 159 -20.63 18.94 -0.46
CA TYR A 159 -19.61 17.94 -0.76
C TYR A 159 -19.26 17.07 0.46
N PHE A 160 -19.05 17.69 1.63
CA PHE A 160 -18.71 16.94 2.85
C PHE A 160 -19.89 16.18 3.45
N SER A 161 -21.13 16.55 3.15
CA SER A 161 -22.32 15.74 3.44
C SER A 161 -22.30 14.42 2.66
N LEU A 162 -21.89 14.46 1.39
CA LEU A 162 -21.76 13.26 0.54
C LEU A 162 -20.51 12.43 0.89
N CYS A 163 -19.38 13.10 1.12
CA CYS A 163 -18.04 12.51 1.31
C CYS A 163 -17.44 12.82 2.70
N PRO A 164 -18.08 12.43 3.82
CA PRO A 164 -17.61 12.75 5.17
C PRO A 164 -16.28 12.07 5.53
N ASN A 165 -15.85 11.07 4.77
CA ASN A 165 -14.55 10.41 4.91
C ASN A 165 -13.36 11.36 4.69
N ASN A 166 -13.56 12.50 4.02
CA ASN A 166 -12.51 13.50 3.78
C ASN A 166 -12.41 14.57 4.89
N LEU A 167 -13.33 14.59 5.86
CA LEU A 167 -13.36 15.63 6.92
C LEU A 167 -12.11 15.65 7.79
N PHE A 168 -11.59 14.49 8.17
CA PHE A 168 -10.41 14.44 9.02
C PHE A 168 -9.17 14.98 8.31
N LEU A 169 -9.08 14.82 7.02
CA LEU A 169 -8.01 15.43 6.22
C LEU A 169 -8.13 16.95 6.22
N VAL A 170 -9.37 17.50 6.16
CA VAL A 170 -9.62 18.93 6.33
C VAL A 170 -9.16 19.42 7.70
N VAL A 171 -9.44 18.66 8.79
CA VAL A 171 -8.94 18.99 10.14
C VAL A 171 -7.42 19.12 10.15
N ILE A 172 -6.71 18.16 9.59
CA ILE A 172 -5.24 18.17 9.53
C ILE A 172 -4.76 19.39 8.75
N PHE A 173 -5.28 19.60 7.55
CA PHE A 173 -4.85 20.67 6.66
C PHE A 173 -5.19 22.05 7.21
N SER A 174 -6.40 22.24 7.75
CA SER A 174 -6.77 23.53 8.37
C SER A 174 -5.90 23.87 9.57
N SER A 175 -5.47 22.88 10.35
CA SER A 175 -4.54 23.10 11.47
C SER A 175 -3.18 23.58 11.01
N ILE A 176 -2.65 23.03 9.89
CA ILE A 176 -1.40 23.48 9.29
C ILE A 176 -1.53 24.89 8.72
N LEU A 177 -2.65 25.20 8.05
CA LEU A 177 -2.90 26.52 7.49
C LEU A 177 -3.11 27.58 8.60
N LYS A 178 -3.81 27.24 9.69
CA LYS A 178 -3.93 28.12 10.87
C LYS A 178 -2.56 28.47 11.46
N LEU A 179 -1.67 27.49 11.57
CA LEU A 179 -0.30 27.73 12.02
C LEU A 179 0.45 28.68 11.07
N ASN A 180 0.31 28.50 9.75
CA ASN A 180 0.88 29.43 8.76
C ASN A 180 0.37 30.86 8.93
N ASN A 181 -0.94 31.04 9.12
CA ASN A 181 -1.55 32.35 9.33
C ASN A 181 -1.05 33.00 10.64
N MET A 182 -0.94 32.20 11.73
CA MET A 182 -0.39 32.68 13.01
C MET A 182 1.08 33.15 12.91
N LEU A 183 1.85 32.57 11.99
CA LEU A 183 3.25 32.93 11.74
C LEU A 183 3.43 34.10 10.75
N GLY A 184 2.34 34.78 10.35
CA GLY A 184 2.38 35.88 9.39
C GLY A 184 2.45 35.42 7.92
N GLU A 185 1.91 34.26 7.63
CA GLU A 185 1.78 33.70 6.27
C GLU A 185 3.11 33.58 5.51
N PRO A 186 4.16 32.95 6.09
CA PRO A 186 5.45 32.79 5.39
C PRO A 186 5.29 32.00 4.06
N PHE A 187 4.18 31.25 3.91
CA PHE A 187 3.78 30.59 2.67
C PHE A 187 2.48 31.20 2.16
N SER A 188 2.58 32.19 1.28
CA SER A 188 1.42 32.82 0.61
C SER A 188 0.56 31.83 -0.21
N ASN A 189 1.19 30.72 -0.68
CA ASN A 189 0.48 29.61 -1.32
C ASN A 189 0.32 28.46 -0.32
N GLY A 190 -0.85 28.35 0.31
CA GLY A 190 -1.16 27.29 1.27
C GLY A 190 -1.05 25.90 0.70
N GLY A 191 -1.32 25.70 -0.60
CA GLY A 191 -1.13 24.41 -1.28
C GLY A 191 0.33 23.96 -1.29
N LEU A 192 1.27 24.89 -1.42
CA LEU A 192 2.69 24.60 -1.33
C LEU A 192 3.07 24.05 0.05
N LEU A 193 2.57 24.67 1.12
CA LEU A 193 2.83 24.21 2.49
C LEU A 193 2.27 22.81 2.73
N LEU A 194 1.05 22.54 2.27
CA LEU A 194 0.43 21.20 2.39
C LEU A 194 1.19 20.13 1.59
N ALA A 195 1.69 20.48 0.40
CA ALA A 195 2.52 19.57 -0.40
C ALA A 195 3.88 19.27 0.27
N ILE A 196 4.50 20.28 0.92
CA ILE A 196 5.71 20.11 1.73
C ILE A 196 5.43 19.15 2.90
N PHE A 197 4.32 19.34 3.61
CA PHE A 197 3.93 18.45 4.71
C PHE A 197 3.74 17.01 4.22
N GLN A 198 3.06 16.81 3.09
CA GLN A 198 2.92 15.50 2.47
C GLN A 198 4.27 14.87 2.09
N ALA A 199 5.20 15.65 1.53
CA ALA A 199 6.54 15.18 1.20
C ALA A 199 7.31 14.70 2.44
N ILE A 200 7.17 15.40 3.58
CA ILE A 200 7.75 14.96 4.85
C ILE A 200 7.15 13.61 5.28
N MET A 201 5.83 13.42 5.19
CA MET A 201 5.17 12.16 5.54
C MET A 201 5.64 11.01 4.63
N ILE A 202 5.76 11.26 3.32
CA ILE A 202 6.30 10.28 2.35
C ILE A 202 7.76 9.94 2.67
N ASN A 203 8.57 10.93 3.04
CA ASN A 203 9.97 10.72 3.40
C ASN A 203 10.09 9.87 4.68
N LEU A 204 9.29 10.17 5.72
CA LEU A 204 9.21 9.37 6.94
C LEU A 204 8.77 7.93 6.64
N ALA A 205 7.82 7.73 5.74
CA ALA A 205 7.42 6.39 5.30
C ALA A 205 8.60 5.62 4.70
N GLY A 206 9.46 6.27 3.89
CA GLY A 206 10.68 5.67 3.36
C GLY A 206 11.69 5.25 4.44
N LEU A 207 11.87 6.08 5.47
CA LEU A 207 12.73 5.74 6.62
C LEU A 207 12.21 4.52 7.39
N ILE A 208 10.90 4.49 7.62
CA ILE A 208 10.24 3.36 8.30
C ILE A 208 10.31 2.11 7.43
N LEU A 209 10.10 2.24 6.11
CA LEU A 209 10.22 1.16 5.14
C LEU A 209 11.60 0.52 5.19
N PHE A 210 12.68 1.30 5.18
CA PHE A 210 14.03 0.77 5.29
C PHE A 210 14.22 -0.05 6.58
N LYS A 211 13.80 0.51 7.74
CA LYS A 211 13.90 -0.18 9.03
C LYS A 211 13.05 -1.46 9.08
N CYS A 212 11.84 -1.40 8.52
CA CYS A 212 10.95 -2.55 8.43
C CYS A 212 11.51 -3.64 7.51
N ALA A 213 12.02 -3.26 6.33
CA ALA A 213 12.54 -4.19 5.33
C ALA A 213 13.69 -5.05 5.86
N LYS A 214 14.55 -4.53 6.73
CA LYS A 214 15.64 -5.28 7.37
C LYS A 214 15.18 -6.51 8.16
N ARG A 215 13.92 -6.58 8.54
CA ARG A 215 13.35 -7.76 9.20
C ARG A 215 13.06 -8.90 8.21
N PHE A 216 12.87 -8.57 6.95
CA PHE A 216 12.43 -9.51 5.92
C PHE A 216 13.54 -9.91 4.95
N VAL A 217 14.46 -8.98 4.67
CA VAL A 217 15.51 -9.13 3.65
C VAL A 217 16.87 -8.66 4.18
N THR A 218 17.93 -8.93 3.42
CA THR A 218 19.27 -8.46 3.73
C THR A 218 19.36 -6.92 3.71
N VAL A 219 20.30 -6.35 4.49
CA VAL A 219 20.52 -4.87 4.53
C VAL A 219 20.78 -4.30 3.12
N ALA A 220 21.50 -5.03 2.27
CA ALA A 220 21.75 -4.61 0.89
C ALA A 220 20.44 -4.51 0.08
N ASN A 221 19.51 -5.45 0.27
CA ASN A 221 18.21 -5.41 -0.36
C ASN A 221 17.28 -4.36 0.28
N ALA A 222 17.40 -4.10 1.59
CA ALA A 222 16.68 -2.99 2.24
C ALA A 222 17.07 -1.63 1.63
N TRP A 223 18.35 -1.41 1.30
CA TRP A 223 18.80 -0.21 0.56
C TRP A 223 18.20 -0.13 -0.84
N LYS A 224 18.11 -1.25 -1.56
CA LYS A 224 17.48 -1.26 -2.88
C LYS A 224 15.99 -0.97 -2.81
N ILE A 225 15.30 -1.52 -1.80
CA ILE A 225 13.90 -1.20 -1.52
C ILE A 225 13.74 0.29 -1.29
N TYR A 226 14.57 0.91 -0.45
CA TYR A 226 14.54 2.35 -0.20
C TYR A 226 14.77 3.17 -1.47
N PHE A 227 15.74 2.76 -2.30
CA PHE A 227 16.04 3.43 -3.56
C PHE A 227 14.88 3.31 -4.57
N VAL A 228 14.31 2.11 -4.75
CA VAL A 228 13.15 1.88 -5.62
C VAL A 228 11.94 2.66 -5.11
N TYR A 229 11.72 2.69 -3.80
CA TYR A 229 10.69 3.51 -3.17
C TYR A 229 10.89 5.00 -3.47
N SER A 230 12.12 5.49 -3.36
CA SER A 230 12.44 6.90 -3.63
C SER A 230 12.11 7.29 -5.07
N ILE A 231 12.34 6.39 -6.04
CA ILE A 231 11.97 6.62 -7.44
C ILE A 231 10.46 6.53 -7.64
N LEU A 232 9.83 5.45 -7.18
CA LEU A 232 8.43 5.16 -7.47
C LEU A 232 7.45 6.04 -6.68
N VAL A 233 7.77 6.35 -5.44
CA VAL A 233 6.91 7.11 -4.52
C VAL A 233 7.51 8.48 -4.19
N GLY A 234 8.78 8.49 -3.76
CA GLY A 234 9.44 9.69 -3.25
C GLY A 234 9.50 10.85 -4.22
N ILE A 235 9.77 10.59 -5.50
CA ILE A 235 9.78 11.60 -6.57
C ILE A 235 8.64 11.39 -7.58
N SER A 236 7.53 10.80 -7.16
CA SER A 236 6.31 10.72 -7.98
C SER A 236 5.69 12.09 -8.20
N GLY A 237 4.99 12.29 -9.32
CA GLY A 237 4.16 13.48 -9.49
C GLY A 237 3.15 13.67 -8.35
N TRP A 238 2.63 12.59 -7.78
CA TRP A 238 1.66 12.63 -6.68
C TRP A 238 2.12 13.39 -5.43
N ILE A 239 3.42 13.67 -5.26
CA ILE A 239 3.93 14.46 -4.13
C ILE A 239 3.45 15.92 -4.14
N VAL A 240 3.05 16.45 -5.30
CA VAL A 240 2.63 17.86 -5.42
C VAL A 240 1.14 18.07 -5.15
N LEU A 241 0.36 16.98 -5.06
CA LEU A 241 -1.07 17.02 -4.77
C LEU A 241 -1.32 16.55 -3.33
N PRO A 242 -1.47 17.47 -2.35
CA PRO A 242 -1.74 17.10 -0.97
C PRO A 242 -3.13 16.48 -0.85
N TYR A 243 -3.16 15.15 -0.65
CA TYR A 243 -4.39 14.39 -0.53
C TYR A 243 -4.20 13.08 0.23
N SER A 244 -5.31 12.39 0.49
CA SER A 244 -5.35 11.16 1.28
C SER A 244 -4.43 10.04 0.76
N ASP A 245 -4.17 9.98 -0.56
CA ASP A 245 -3.29 8.96 -1.14
C ASP A 245 -1.82 9.18 -0.75
N GLY A 246 -1.30 10.41 -0.88
CA GLY A 246 0.05 10.73 -0.46
C GLY A 246 0.24 10.69 1.06
N MET A 247 -0.74 11.24 1.81
CA MET A 247 -0.75 11.19 3.27
C MET A 247 -0.91 9.77 3.81
N GLY A 248 -1.59 8.89 3.06
CA GLY A 248 -1.89 7.52 3.43
C GLY A 248 -0.68 6.58 3.42
N VAL A 249 0.35 6.87 2.62
CA VAL A 249 1.50 5.96 2.37
C VAL A 249 2.19 5.49 3.64
N ILE A 250 2.24 6.33 4.67
CA ILE A 250 2.94 6.01 5.92
C ILE A 250 2.21 4.96 6.75
N PHE A 251 0.87 4.90 6.74
CA PHE A 251 0.11 4.08 7.68
C PHE A 251 0.32 2.58 7.52
N PRO A 252 0.24 1.98 6.32
CA PRO A 252 0.44 0.54 6.14
C PRO A 252 1.81 0.07 6.64
N ILE A 253 2.87 0.81 6.31
CA ILE A 253 4.22 0.43 6.70
C ILE A 253 4.50 0.72 8.18
N LEU A 254 3.91 1.77 8.75
CA LEU A 254 4.03 2.09 10.18
C LEU A 254 3.30 1.06 11.05
N LEU A 255 2.10 0.63 10.65
CA LEU A 255 1.37 -0.45 11.34
C LEU A 255 2.18 -1.75 11.34
N LEU A 256 2.75 -2.14 10.20
CA LEU A 256 3.61 -3.33 10.13
C LEU A 256 4.87 -3.17 10.99
N TYR A 257 5.50 -1.99 10.97
CA TYR A 257 6.68 -1.71 11.80
C TYR A 257 6.39 -1.77 13.30
N ILE A 258 5.29 -1.15 13.76
CA ILE A 258 4.88 -1.20 15.16
C ILE A 258 4.58 -2.65 15.57
N TYR A 259 3.91 -3.42 14.71
CA TYR A 259 3.66 -4.83 14.96
C TYR A 259 4.97 -5.63 15.14
N ILE A 260 5.98 -5.39 14.31
CA ILE A 260 7.31 -5.99 14.47
C ILE A 260 7.88 -5.61 15.85
N ARG A 261 7.77 -4.34 16.26
CA ARG A 261 8.24 -3.88 17.58
C ARG A 261 7.50 -4.57 18.76
N ILE A 262 6.18 -4.80 18.61
CA ILE A 262 5.40 -5.59 19.59
C ILE A 262 5.96 -7.02 19.71
N ARG A 263 6.37 -7.62 18.60
CA ARG A 263 6.91 -8.99 18.59
C ARG A 263 8.33 -9.09 19.14
N GLU A 264 9.11 -8.04 19.04
CA GLU A 264 10.50 -7.98 19.50
C GLU A 264 10.66 -7.53 20.96
N CYS A 265 9.68 -6.81 21.52
CA CYS A 265 9.79 -6.26 22.87
C CYS A 265 9.64 -7.34 23.94
N ASN A 266 10.52 -7.29 24.96
CA ASN A 266 10.51 -8.19 26.11
C ASN A 266 9.72 -7.64 27.32
N GLY A 267 9.63 -6.31 27.46
CA GLY A 267 8.96 -5.64 28.57
C GLY A 267 7.44 -5.52 28.36
N GLU A 268 6.63 -5.82 29.40
CA GLU A 268 5.18 -5.70 29.33
C GLU A 268 4.70 -4.25 29.16
N VAL A 269 5.30 -3.30 29.89
CA VAL A 269 4.97 -1.87 29.79
C VAL A 269 5.24 -1.36 28.36
N GLN A 270 6.40 -1.71 27.80
CA GLN A 270 6.76 -1.35 26.44
C GLN A 270 5.78 -1.95 25.41
N ARG A 271 5.36 -3.20 25.61
CA ARG A 271 4.36 -3.86 24.77
C ARG A 271 3.02 -3.15 24.82
N CYS A 272 2.54 -2.77 26.01
CA CYS A 272 1.31 -1.98 26.18
C CYS A 272 1.41 -0.64 25.44
N GLY A 273 2.55 0.06 25.54
CA GLY A 273 2.80 1.30 24.81
C GLY A 273 2.73 1.14 23.28
N TYR A 274 3.31 0.05 22.75
CA TYR A 274 3.20 -0.23 21.31
C TYR A 274 1.79 -0.64 20.88
N ILE A 275 1.00 -1.33 21.72
CA ILE A 275 -0.40 -1.66 21.43
C ILE A 275 -1.24 -0.38 21.39
N LEU A 276 -1.04 0.53 22.35
CA LEU A 276 -1.66 1.84 22.34
C LEU A 276 -1.34 2.59 21.03
N LEU A 277 -0.06 2.69 20.69
CA LEU A 277 0.40 3.35 19.46
C LEU A 277 -0.18 2.70 18.21
N LEU A 278 -0.21 1.36 18.13
CA LEU A 278 -0.80 0.61 17.03
C LEU A 278 -2.27 0.98 16.84
N SER A 279 -3.02 1.06 17.96
CA SER A 279 -4.45 1.38 17.96
C SER A 279 -4.71 2.83 17.51
N VAL A 280 -3.91 3.79 17.99
CA VAL A 280 -3.99 5.19 17.53
C VAL A 280 -3.73 5.28 16.03
N ILE A 281 -2.62 4.69 15.56
CA ILE A 281 -2.23 4.73 14.14
C ILE A 281 -3.26 4.03 13.25
N ALA A 282 -3.89 2.95 13.73
CA ALA A 282 -4.96 2.27 12.99
C ALA A 282 -6.18 3.17 12.80
N VAL A 283 -6.62 3.87 13.86
CA VAL A 283 -7.77 4.79 13.78
C VAL A 283 -7.43 6.01 12.94
N VAL A 284 -6.29 6.66 13.15
CA VAL A 284 -5.87 7.83 12.36
C VAL A 284 -5.74 7.43 10.87
N GLY A 285 -5.10 6.29 10.59
CA GLY A 285 -4.96 5.78 9.22
C GLY A 285 -6.31 5.52 8.56
N TYR A 286 -7.27 4.93 9.28
CA TYR A 286 -8.63 4.73 8.78
C TYR A 286 -9.30 6.05 8.38
N TYR A 287 -9.19 7.09 9.20
CA TYR A 287 -9.79 8.40 8.91
C TYR A 287 -9.07 9.16 7.79
N VAL A 288 -7.77 8.92 7.56
CA VAL A 288 -7.05 9.49 6.41
C VAL A 288 -7.39 8.71 5.13
N LYS A 289 -7.35 7.36 5.19
CA LYS A 289 -7.65 6.49 4.05
C LYS A 289 -8.16 5.13 4.56
N PRO A 290 -9.44 4.83 4.47
CA PRO A 290 -10.06 3.68 5.15
C PRO A 290 -9.40 2.34 4.91
N TYR A 291 -8.93 2.04 3.70
CA TYR A 291 -8.32 0.76 3.38
C TYR A 291 -6.91 0.55 3.98
N THR A 292 -6.30 1.56 4.61
CA THR A 292 -5.08 1.37 5.41
C THR A 292 -5.30 0.44 6.59
N SER A 293 -6.55 0.35 7.10
CA SER A 293 -6.98 -0.57 8.15
C SER A 293 -6.82 -2.05 7.79
N ILE A 294 -6.67 -2.41 6.52
CA ILE A 294 -6.46 -3.79 6.07
C ILE A 294 -5.22 -4.40 6.74
N VAL A 295 -4.16 -3.60 6.96
CA VAL A 295 -2.97 -4.07 7.68
C VAL A 295 -3.30 -4.39 9.13
N PHE A 296 -4.09 -3.54 9.80
CA PHE A 296 -4.53 -3.77 11.18
C PHE A 296 -5.43 -5.01 11.28
N ILE A 297 -6.35 -5.20 10.34
CA ILE A 297 -7.19 -6.41 10.24
C ILE A 297 -6.31 -7.65 10.07
N ALA A 298 -5.30 -7.60 9.21
CA ALA A 298 -4.35 -8.70 9.02
C ALA A 298 -3.59 -9.03 10.32
N ILE A 299 -3.18 -8.02 11.11
CA ILE A 299 -2.57 -8.20 12.42
C ILE A 299 -3.53 -8.92 13.37
N ILE A 300 -4.78 -8.47 13.47
CA ILE A 300 -5.81 -9.08 14.34
C ILE A 300 -6.03 -10.55 13.97
N VAL A 301 -6.18 -10.87 12.69
CA VAL A 301 -6.39 -12.25 12.20
C VAL A 301 -5.21 -13.15 12.60
N ILE A 302 -3.97 -12.70 12.39
CA ILE A 302 -2.78 -13.49 12.70
C ILE A 302 -2.61 -13.64 14.22
N GLU A 303 -2.79 -12.58 15.01
CA GLU A 303 -2.67 -12.68 16.47
C GLU A 303 -3.78 -13.52 17.09
N THR A 304 -5.02 -13.39 16.66
CA THR A 304 -6.13 -14.24 17.10
C THR A 304 -5.81 -15.71 16.86
N THR A 305 -5.25 -16.04 15.68
CA THR A 305 -4.84 -17.41 15.35
C THR A 305 -3.68 -17.89 16.21
N ASN A 306 -2.69 -17.04 16.48
CA ASN A 306 -1.57 -17.36 17.35
C ASN A 306 -2.04 -17.62 18.79
N TRP A 307 -2.96 -16.79 19.28
CA TRP A 307 -3.55 -16.93 20.62
C TRP A 307 -4.40 -18.19 20.74
N TRP A 308 -5.24 -18.48 19.73
CA TRP A 308 -6.02 -19.71 19.70
C TRP A 308 -5.16 -20.96 19.80
N LYS A 309 -4.06 -21.03 19.04
CA LYS A 309 -3.10 -22.13 19.11
C LYS A 309 -2.47 -22.25 20.52
N LYS A 310 -2.08 -21.15 21.13
CA LYS A 310 -1.50 -21.14 22.49
C LYS A 310 -2.50 -21.57 23.56
N LEU A 311 -3.77 -21.17 23.42
CA LEU A 311 -4.84 -21.58 24.35
C LEU A 311 -5.08 -23.09 24.32
N ILE A 312 -5.04 -23.70 23.13
CA ILE A 312 -5.23 -25.16 23.00
C ILE A 312 -4.01 -25.94 23.50
N SER A 313 -2.79 -25.44 23.21
CA SER A 313 -1.56 -26.21 23.53
C SER A 313 -1.07 -26.03 24.97
N ASN A 314 -1.20 -24.84 25.54
CA ASN A 314 -0.65 -24.48 26.86
C ASN A 314 -1.54 -23.44 27.54
N TYR A 315 -2.74 -23.84 28.00
CA TYR A 315 -3.61 -22.95 28.76
C TYR A 315 -2.95 -22.46 30.03
N SER A 316 -2.92 -21.15 30.22
CA SER A 316 -2.48 -20.49 31.45
C SER A 316 -3.39 -19.30 31.76
N ARG A 317 -3.85 -19.19 33.02
CA ARG A 317 -4.64 -18.05 33.49
C ARG A 317 -3.92 -16.72 33.29
N THR A 318 -2.60 -16.68 33.56
CA THR A 318 -1.77 -15.48 33.37
C THR A 318 -1.71 -15.05 31.91
N MET A 319 -1.62 -16.01 30.98
CA MET A 319 -1.65 -15.74 29.54
C MET A 319 -3.00 -15.17 29.12
N LEU A 320 -4.12 -15.74 29.59
CA LEU A 320 -5.46 -15.23 29.28
C LEU A 320 -5.63 -13.80 29.80
N LEU A 321 -5.23 -13.51 31.03
CA LEU A 321 -5.28 -12.16 31.61
C LEU A 321 -4.43 -11.15 30.79
N THR A 322 -3.24 -11.55 30.35
CA THR A 322 -2.40 -10.71 29.49
C THR A 322 -3.06 -10.42 28.14
N MET A 323 -3.69 -11.42 27.53
CA MET A 323 -4.45 -11.25 26.29
C MET A 323 -5.62 -10.28 26.49
N MET A 324 -6.44 -10.49 27.53
CA MET A 324 -7.57 -9.62 27.85
C MET A 324 -7.13 -8.18 28.10
N ARG A 325 -6.07 -7.98 28.89
CA ARG A 325 -5.47 -6.65 29.11
C ARG A 325 -5.10 -5.97 27.78
N ASN A 326 -4.40 -6.67 26.90
CA ASN A 326 -3.96 -6.12 25.61
C ASN A 326 -5.14 -5.75 24.71
N ILE A 327 -6.20 -6.58 24.68
CA ILE A 327 -7.45 -6.27 23.96
C ILE A 327 -8.12 -5.04 24.56
N VAL A 328 -8.25 -4.98 25.90
CA VAL A 328 -8.88 -3.84 26.59
C VAL A 328 -8.14 -2.54 26.30
N ILE A 329 -6.80 -2.53 26.39
CA ILE A 329 -5.97 -1.36 26.05
C ILE A 329 -6.26 -0.94 24.59
N GLY A 330 -6.21 -1.88 23.65
CA GLY A 330 -6.46 -1.60 22.24
C GLY A 330 -7.84 -1.01 22.01
N VAL A 331 -8.88 -1.65 22.51
CA VAL A 331 -10.29 -1.21 22.32
C VAL A 331 -10.54 0.15 22.95
N ILE A 332 -10.12 0.36 24.21
CA ILE A 332 -10.30 1.66 24.88
C ILE A 332 -9.59 2.76 24.08
N THR A 333 -8.35 2.51 23.66
CA THR A 333 -7.58 3.48 22.88
C THR A 333 -8.28 3.81 21.56
N MET A 334 -8.80 2.80 20.86
CA MET A 334 -9.53 3.02 19.60
C MET A 334 -10.82 3.84 19.81
N VAL A 335 -11.59 3.53 20.87
CA VAL A 335 -12.82 4.27 21.20
C VAL A 335 -12.49 5.73 21.54
N VAL A 336 -11.51 5.97 22.40
CA VAL A 336 -11.09 7.34 22.77
C VAL A 336 -10.61 8.11 21.54
N CYS A 337 -9.71 7.52 20.74
CA CYS A 337 -9.18 8.17 19.53
C CYS A 337 -10.30 8.47 18.52
N ASN A 338 -11.20 7.52 18.29
CA ASN A 338 -12.38 7.72 17.42
C ASN A 338 -13.27 8.87 17.91
N THR A 339 -13.55 8.92 19.21
CA THR A 339 -14.39 9.99 19.80
C THR A 339 -13.72 11.36 19.65
N LEU A 340 -12.41 11.44 19.85
CA LEU A 340 -11.64 12.67 19.65
C LEU A 340 -11.68 13.13 18.20
N ILE A 341 -11.47 12.23 17.24
CA ILE A 341 -11.50 12.58 15.80
C ILE A 341 -12.91 13.03 15.39
N LEU A 342 -13.97 12.36 15.87
CA LEU A 342 -15.35 12.79 15.61
C LEU A 342 -15.63 14.18 16.20
N GLY A 343 -15.10 14.48 17.40
CA GLY A 343 -15.14 15.81 17.99
C GLY A 343 -14.44 16.88 17.14
N MET A 344 -13.21 16.55 16.67
CA MET A 344 -12.44 17.43 15.80
C MET A 344 -13.14 17.67 14.45
N ASN A 345 -13.73 16.64 13.84
CA ASN A 345 -14.48 16.79 12.59
C ASN A 345 -15.69 17.72 12.77
N ARG A 346 -16.39 17.65 13.89
CA ARG A 346 -17.52 18.56 14.20
C ARG A 346 -17.06 20.00 14.44
N SER A 347 -15.87 20.20 15.01
CA SER A 347 -15.33 21.54 15.30
C SER A 347 -14.90 22.32 14.07
N VAL A 348 -14.85 21.71 12.89
CA VAL A 348 -14.55 22.42 11.62
C VAL A 348 -15.64 23.41 11.26
N GLY A 349 -16.90 23.11 11.60
CA GLY A 349 -18.02 24.04 11.42
C GLY A 349 -18.81 23.88 10.13
N PHE A 350 -18.70 22.75 9.43
CA PHE A 350 -19.59 22.42 8.31
C PHE A 350 -21.00 22.06 8.82
N ASP A 351 -22.03 22.53 8.12
CA ASP A 351 -23.38 22.07 8.30
C ASP A 351 -23.61 20.81 7.44
N LEU A 352 -23.57 19.65 8.08
CA LEU A 352 -23.55 18.36 7.40
C LEU A 352 -24.90 17.66 7.48
N ASP A 353 -25.46 17.35 6.32
CA ASP A 353 -26.59 16.44 6.21
C ASP A 353 -26.10 14.98 6.20
N LYS A 354 -26.32 14.30 7.33
CA LYS A 354 -25.89 12.90 7.52
C LYS A 354 -26.65 11.90 6.65
N GLU A 355 -27.87 12.24 6.24
CA GLU A 355 -28.69 11.40 5.36
C GLU A 355 -28.09 11.32 3.95
N ARG A 356 -27.31 12.33 3.55
CA ARG A 356 -26.63 12.34 2.25
C ARG A 356 -25.32 11.56 2.22
N ALA A 357 -24.78 11.15 3.37
CA ALA A 357 -23.48 10.48 3.45
C ALA A 357 -23.44 9.15 2.67
N MET A 358 -22.53 9.05 1.71
CA MET A 358 -22.33 7.83 0.93
C MET A 358 -21.66 6.75 1.77
N GLY A 359 -22.26 5.55 1.75
CA GLY A 359 -21.78 4.38 2.48
C GLY A 359 -20.93 3.45 1.62
N TRP A 360 -20.54 2.31 2.18
CA TRP A 360 -19.80 1.28 1.46
C TRP A 360 -20.59 0.70 0.26
N GLN A 361 -21.91 0.74 0.29
CA GLN A 361 -22.78 0.30 -0.80
C GLN A 361 -22.51 1.09 -2.08
N HIS A 362 -22.34 2.42 -1.95
CA HIS A 362 -22.02 3.30 -3.07
C HIS A 362 -20.72 2.89 -3.77
N TYR A 363 -19.65 2.71 -3.01
CA TYR A 363 -18.35 2.31 -3.55
C TYR A 363 -18.36 0.88 -4.11
N LEU A 364 -19.19 -0.02 -3.57
CA LEU A 364 -19.41 -1.35 -4.12
C LEU A 364 -20.21 -1.27 -5.44
N MET A 365 -21.25 -0.44 -5.50
CA MET A 365 -22.05 -0.20 -6.71
C MET A 365 -21.18 0.29 -7.88
N ILE A 366 -20.31 1.26 -7.63
CA ILE A 366 -19.30 1.70 -8.59
C ILE A 366 -18.37 0.53 -8.96
N GLY A 367 -17.91 -0.22 -7.95
CA GLY A 367 -16.98 -1.33 -8.12
C GLY A 367 -17.46 -2.45 -9.05
N VAL A 368 -18.78 -2.63 -9.20
CA VAL A 368 -19.40 -3.62 -10.10
C VAL A 368 -19.95 -3.02 -11.39
N ASN A 369 -19.66 -1.74 -11.68
CA ASN A 369 -20.07 -1.11 -12.92
C ASN A 369 -19.11 -1.47 -14.07
N VAL A 370 -19.60 -2.19 -15.08
CA VAL A 370 -18.81 -2.62 -16.25
C VAL A 370 -18.51 -1.48 -17.23
N GLU A 371 -19.36 -0.47 -17.33
CA GLU A 371 -19.18 0.66 -18.24
C GLU A 371 -17.93 1.49 -17.89
N SER A 372 -17.65 1.62 -16.58
CA SER A 372 -16.47 2.32 -16.06
C SER A 372 -15.34 1.38 -15.64
N TRP A 373 -15.50 0.07 -15.82
CA TRP A 373 -14.59 -0.96 -15.29
C TRP A 373 -14.32 -0.77 -13.80
N GLY A 374 -15.41 -0.55 -13.05
CA GLY A 374 -15.35 -0.35 -11.60
C GLY A 374 -14.76 0.98 -11.15
N GLY A 375 -14.50 1.93 -12.02
CA GLY A 375 -14.06 3.26 -11.68
C GLY A 375 -15.22 4.24 -11.53
N TYR A 376 -14.93 5.47 -11.10
CA TYR A 376 -15.90 6.54 -10.97
C TYR A 376 -16.77 6.69 -12.22
N ASN A 377 -18.08 6.93 -12.00
CA ASN A 377 -19.08 7.11 -13.05
C ASN A 377 -20.08 8.18 -12.63
N ASP A 378 -20.31 9.20 -13.48
CA ASP A 378 -21.23 10.30 -13.21
C ASP A 378 -22.69 9.84 -13.05
N ALA A 379 -23.10 8.80 -13.80
CA ALA A 379 -24.45 8.25 -13.71
C ALA A 379 -24.67 7.56 -12.35
N ASP A 380 -23.68 6.84 -11.82
CA ASP A 380 -23.75 6.23 -10.50
C ASP A 380 -23.83 7.29 -9.39
N LEU A 381 -23.09 8.39 -9.52
CA LEU A 381 -23.18 9.50 -8.59
C LEU A 381 -24.55 10.19 -8.66
N ALA A 382 -25.07 10.43 -9.88
CA ALA A 382 -26.39 11.01 -10.07
C ALA A 382 -27.50 10.11 -9.50
N PHE A 383 -27.39 8.79 -9.72
CA PHE A 383 -28.30 7.81 -9.11
C PHE A 383 -28.29 7.89 -7.58
N ALA A 384 -27.11 7.89 -6.96
CA ALA A 384 -27.00 8.00 -5.51
C ALA A 384 -27.57 9.32 -4.97
N LYS A 385 -27.33 10.45 -5.66
CA LYS A 385 -27.85 11.78 -5.30
C LYS A 385 -29.37 11.93 -5.46
N SER A 386 -30.03 11.08 -6.25
CA SER A 386 -31.48 11.13 -6.46
C SER A 386 -32.31 10.73 -5.22
N PHE A 387 -31.67 10.15 -4.20
CA PHE A 387 -32.33 9.72 -2.96
C PHE A 387 -31.93 10.64 -1.79
N ASN A 388 -32.92 11.24 -1.12
CA ASN A 388 -32.70 12.07 0.06
C ASN A 388 -32.56 11.24 1.33
N ASP A 389 -33.17 10.05 1.37
CA ASP A 389 -33.12 9.13 2.50
C ASP A 389 -32.02 8.10 2.32
N LYS A 390 -31.17 7.96 3.33
CA LYS A 390 -29.99 7.08 3.33
C LYS A 390 -30.36 5.60 3.26
N GLU A 391 -31.41 5.18 3.97
CA GLU A 391 -31.79 3.76 3.99
C GLU A 391 -32.38 3.34 2.65
N ILE A 392 -33.23 4.21 2.07
CA ILE A 392 -33.80 3.99 0.74
C ILE A 392 -32.68 3.93 -0.30
N ARG A 393 -31.75 4.88 -0.27
CA ARG A 393 -30.57 4.90 -1.17
C ARG A 393 -29.78 3.61 -1.06
N ASN A 394 -29.36 3.23 0.17
CA ASN A 394 -28.54 2.02 0.38
C ASN A 394 -29.27 0.76 -0.14
N LYS A 395 -30.58 0.67 0.06
CA LYS A 395 -31.39 -0.45 -0.45
C LYS A 395 -31.42 -0.47 -1.98
N ARG A 396 -31.58 0.70 -2.62
CA ARG A 396 -31.58 0.82 -4.10
C ARG A 396 -30.21 0.55 -4.70
N GLU A 397 -29.14 1.03 -4.09
CA GLU A 397 -27.77 0.70 -4.50
C GLU A 397 -27.52 -0.82 -4.42
N MET A 398 -27.95 -1.48 -3.32
CA MET A 398 -27.83 -2.94 -3.20
C MET A 398 -28.63 -3.70 -4.25
N GLN A 399 -29.83 -3.24 -4.59
CA GLN A 399 -30.64 -3.82 -5.68
C GLN A 399 -29.90 -3.72 -7.01
N LEU A 400 -29.36 -2.53 -7.34
CA LEU A 400 -28.59 -2.30 -8.56
C LEU A 400 -27.30 -3.13 -8.62
N ILE A 401 -26.63 -3.34 -7.49
CA ILE A 401 -25.46 -4.23 -7.39
C ILE A 401 -25.83 -5.65 -7.78
N VAL A 402 -26.92 -6.19 -7.20
CA VAL A 402 -27.38 -7.55 -7.50
C VAL A 402 -27.77 -7.69 -8.96
N GLU A 403 -28.52 -6.72 -9.49
CA GLU A 403 -28.93 -6.68 -10.92
C GLU A 403 -27.70 -6.66 -11.85
N ARG A 404 -26.70 -5.82 -11.59
CA ARG A 404 -25.46 -5.76 -12.37
C ARG A 404 -24.72 -7.10 -12.36
N ILE A 405 -24.58 -7.73 -11.19
CA ILE A 405 -23.91 -9.03 -11.06
C ILE A 405 -24.68 -10.13 -11.81
N GLN A 406 -26.02 -10.15 -11.70
CA GLN A 406 -26.85 -11.12 -12.40
C GLN A 406 -26.77 -10.96 -13.93
N ASN A 407 -26.84 -9.71 -14.42
CA ASN A 407 -26.76 -9.40 -15.85
C ASN A 407 -25.38 -9.71 -16.45
N MET A 408 -24.31 -9.51 -15.69
CA MET A 408 -22.95 -9.88 -16.12
C MET A 408 -22.76 -11.40 -16.22
N GLY A 409 -23.37 -12.16 -15.34
CA GLY A 409 -23.10 -13.58 -15.18
C GLY A 409 -21.63 -13.86 -14.82
N VAL A 410 -21.24 -15.12 -14.82
CA VAL A 410 -19.87 -15.55 -14.43
C VAL A 410 -18.81 -14.99 -15.38
N LYS A 411 -19.10 -14.97 -16.71
CA LYS A 411 -18.15 -14.50 -17.72
C LYS A 411 -17.89 -12.99 -17.55
N GLY A 412 -18.96 -12.18 -17.46
CA GLY A 412 -18.81 -10.73 -17.30
C GLY A 412 -18.14 -10.35 -15.99
N CYS A 413 -18.40 -11.08 -14.89
CA CYS A 413 -17.68 -10.88 -13.63
C CYS A 413 -16.17 -11.18 -13.78
N ALA A 414 -15.79 -12.23 -14.50
CA ALA A 414 -14.38 -12.55 -14.75
C ALA A 414 -13.70 -11.48 -15.61
N GLU A 415 -14.39 -10.98 -16.64
CA GLU A 415 -13.92 -9.87 -17.48
C GLU A 415 -13.75 -8.58 -16.68
N LEU A 416 -14.74 -8.22 -15.84
CA LEU A 416 -14.65 -7.06 -14.97
C LEU A 416 -13.43 -7.17 -14.01
N PHE A 417 -13.24 -8.32 -13.38
CA PHE A 417 -12.09 -8.54 -12.49
C PHE A 417 -10.76 -8.44 -13.22
N ALA A 418 -10.66 -8.97 -14.44
CA ALA A 418 -9.46 -8.85 -15.26
C ALA A 418 -9.13 -7.40 -15.60
N HIS A 419 -10.14 -6.62 -16.02
CA HIS A 419 -9.97 -5.20 -16.34
C HIS A 419 -9.61 -4.37 -15.11
N LYS A 420 -10.31 -4.56 -13.97
CA LYS A 420 -9.99 -3.89 -12.70
C LYS A 420 -8.56 -4.19 -12.25
N ALA A 421 -8.17 -5.43 -12.37
CA ALA A 421 -6.85 -5.87 -11.99
C ALA A 421 -5.76 -5.21 -12.85
N SER A 422 -5.97 -5.17 -14.18
CA SER A 422 -5.08 -4.46 -15.10
C SER A 422 -5.02 -2.96 -14.78
N LYS A 423 -6.18 -2.32 -14.63
CA LYS A 423 -6.30 -0.89 -14.33
C LYS A 423 -5.61 -0.50 -13.01
N ASN A 424 -5.75 -1.32 -11.97
CA ASN A 424 -5.21 -1.02 -10.65
C ASN A 424 -3.71 -1.29 -10.56
N PHE A 425 -3.25 -2.45 -11.03
CA PHE A 425 -1.91 -2.95 -10.67
C PHE A 425 -0.86 -2.81 -11.77
N LEU A 426 -1.24 -2.58 -13.02
CA LEU A 426 -0.27 -2.52 -14.12
C LEU A 426 0.23 -1.09 -14.43
N ASP A 427 -0.30 -0.07 -13.78
CA ASP A 427 0.15 1.30 -13.99
C ASP A 427 1.17 1.73 -12.91
N GLY A 428 2.44 1.80 -13.27
CA GLY A 428 3.52 2.28 -12.41
C GLY A 428 3.53 3.80 -12.18
N ASN A 429 2.63 4.55 -12.83
CA ASN A 429 2.40 5.98 -12.59
C ASN A 429 1.13 6.24 -11.77
N TRP A 430 0.34 5.17 -11.49
CA TRP A 430 -0.86 5.22 -10.68
C TRP A 430 -1.88 6.27 -11.13
N GLY A 431 -2.12 6.36 -12.44
CA GLY A 431 -3.10 7.28 -13.02
C GLY A 431 -2.70 8.74 -12.99
N TRP A 432 -1.41 9.06 -12.83
CA TRP A 432 -0.94 10.43 -12.85
C TRP A 432 -1.23 11.12 -14.20
N GLY A 433 -1.94 12.26 -14.15
CA GLY A 433 -2.21 13.07 -15.33
C GLY A 433 -3.22 12.51 -16.32
N THR A 434 -3.93 11.41 -15.98
CA THR A 434 -4.86 10.74 -16.92
C THR A 434 -6.31 11.19 -16.80
N ASP A 435 -6.70 11.78 -15.67
CA ASP A 435 -8.07 12.21 -15.44
C ASP A 435 -8.39 13.51 -16.18
N LYS A 436 -9.63 13.63 -16.70
CA LYS A 436 -10.14 14.91 -17.24
C LYS A 436 -10.10 15.97 -16.13
N SER A 437 -9.78 17.20 -16.50
CA SER A 437 -9.64 18.32 -15.56
C SER A 437 -8.60 18.10 -14.42
N PHE A 438 -7.65 17.18 -14.63
CA PHE A 438 -6.55 16.96 -13.69
C PHE A 438 -5.74 18.23 -13.47
N TYR A 439 -5.42 18.96 -14.55
CA TYR A 439 -4.75 20.27 -14.51
C TYR A 439 -5.80 21.37 -14.63
N LYS A 440 -6.35 21.85 -13.50
CA LYS A 440 -7.34 22.93 -13.49
C LYS A 440 -6.70 24.27 -13.75
N GLU A 441 -5.63 24.60 -13.00
CA GLU A 441 -4.89 25.83 -13.14
C GLU A 441 -3.40 25.56 -13.01
N ILE A 442 -2.65 25.85 -14.06
CA ILE A 442 -1.21 25.76 -14.07
C ILE A 442 -0.66 27.16 -13.83
N TYR A 443 0.06 27.33 -12.71
CA TYR A 443 0.67 28.62 -12.39
C TYR A 443 1.69 29.01 -13.47
N PRO A 444 1.89 30.30 -13.74
CA PRO A 444 2.87 30.76 -14.71
C PRO A 444 4.24 30.11 -14.48
N SER A 445 4.91 29.71 -15.56
CA SER A 445 6.24 29.16 -15.41
C SER A 445 7.16 30.24 -14.86
N ARG A 446 7.94 29.87 -13.85
CA ARG A 446 9.02 30.74 -13.38
C ARG A 446 10.04 30.87 -14.51
N SER A 447 10.69 32.02 -14.62
CA SER A 447 11.63 32.34 -15.71
C SER A 447 12.95 31.57 -15.65
N ASN A 448 12.94 30.32 -15.12
CA ASN A 448 14.13 29.47 -15.08
C ASN A 448 13.90 28.19 -15.92
N GLY A 449 14.92 27.78 -16.64
CA GLY A 449 14.90 26.56 -17.47
C GLY A 449 14.62 25.28 -16.69
N LEU A 450 14.90 25.23 -15.38
CA LEU A 450 14.61 24.09 -14.53
C LEU A 450 13.09 23.88 -14.36
N CYS A 451 12.32 24.94 -14.17
CA CYS A 451 10.86 24.85 -14.08
C CYS A 451 10.26 24.27 -15.36
N THR A 452 10.67 24.79 -16.52
CA THR A 452 10.23 24.28 -17.83
C THR A 452 10.64 22.82 -18.03
N TYR A 453 11.87 22.45 -17.68
CA TYR A 453 12.37 21.08 -17.80
C TYR A 453 11.59 20.13 -16.87
N LEU A 454 11.37 20.48 -15.59
CA LEU A 454 10.63 19.63 -14.66
C LEU A 454 9.15 19.49 -15.10
N ARG A 455 8.53 20.55 -15.60
CA ARG A 455 7.16 20.45 -16.14
C ARG A 455 7.09 19.53 -17.33
N SER A 456 8.03 19.64 -18.28
CA SER A 456 8.07 18.73 -19.43
C SER A 456 8.23 17.26 -19.03
N TRP A 457 8.87 16.99 -17.89
CA TRP A 457 9.09 15.65 -17.35
C TRP A 457 7.89 15.09 -16.56
N TYR A 458 7.10 15.99 -15.92
CA TYR A 458 6.01 15.56 -15.01
C TYR A 458 4.61 15.76 -15.57
N TYR A 459 4.36 16.74 -16.45
CA TYR A 459 3.02 16.98 -16.94
C TYR A 459 2.65 16.01 -18.07
N GLY A 460 1.48 15.35 -17.95
CA GLY A 460 1.06 14.26 -18.84
C GLY A 460 0.87 14.64 -20.31
N PHE A 461 0.72 15.93 -20.62
CA PHE A 461 0.60 16.46 -21.97
C PHE A 461 1.93 16.95 -22.59
N GLU A 462 3.02 16.88 -21.81
CA GLU A 462 4.34 17.37 -22.21
C GLU A 462 5.23 16.27 -22.82
N ASN A 463 6.20 16.69 -23.64
CA ASN A 463 7.00 15.79 -24.48
C ASN A 463 7.86 14.76 -23.73
N LEU A 464 8.42 15.13 -22.57
CA LEU A 464 9.31 14.23 -21.82
C LEU A 464 8.56 13.33 -20.83
N TYR A 465 7.25 13.54 -20.63
CA TYR A 465 6.46 12.75 -19.70
C TYR A 465 6.45 11.26 -20.06
N CYS A 466 6.39 10.92 -21.34
CA CYS A 466 6.39 9.53 -21.79
C CYS A 466 7.64 8.76 -21.35
N TYR A 467 8.82 9.41 -21.25
CA TYR A 467 10.04 8.79 -20.73
C TYR A 467 9.95 8.54 -19.23
N ASN A 468 9.49 9.53 -18.46
CA ASN A 468 9.26 9.37 -17.02
C ASN A 468 8.28 8.22 -16.73
N ALA A 469 7.15 8.21 -17.43
CA ALA A 469 6.13 7.19 -17.30
C ALA A 469 6.67 5.79 -17.65
N THR A 470 7.46 5.69 -18.73
CA THR A 470 8.07 4.44 -19.18
C THR A 470 9.07 3.87 -18.16
N ILE A 471 9.93 4.72 -17.58
CA ILE A 471 10.90 4.30 -16.58
C ILE A 471 10.19 3.76 -15.32
N ARG A 472 9.17 4.47 -14.84
CA ARG A 472 8.38 4.06 -13.67
C ARG A 472 7.65 2.76 -13.94
N GLN A 473 7.02 2.65 -15.09
CA GLN A 473 6.33 1.45 -15.54
C GLN A 473 7.28 0.24 -15.59
N PHE A 474 8.47 0.41 -16.15
CA PHE A 474 9.47 -0.64 -16.23
C PHE A 474 9.90 -1.13 -14.84
N ILE A 475 10.21 -0.20 -13.93
CA ILE A 475 10.60 -0.54 -12.56
C ILE A 475 9.45 -1.27 -11.84
N TRP A 476 8.21 -0.79 -12.00
CA TRP A 476 7.03 -1.37 -11.37
C TRP A 476 6.74 -2.79 -11.88
N ILE A 477 6.85 -3.03 -13.18
CA ILE A 477 6.70 -4.38 -13.75
C ILE A 477 7.75 -5.35 -13.19
N ILE A 478 9.01 -4.92 -13.02
CA ILE A 478 10.03 -5.75 -12.35
C ILE A 478 9.60 -6.10 -10.92
N VAL A 479 9.08 -5.14 -10.18
CA VAL A 479 8.55 -5.36 -8.82
C VAL A 479 7.44 -6.42 -8.85
N LEU A 480 6.48 -6.30 -9.76
CA LEU A 480 5.39 -7.27 -9.90
C LEU A 480 5.89 -8.67 -10.28
N ILE A 481 6.89 -8.79 -11.17
CA ILE A 481 7.51 -10.07 -11.53
C ILE A 481 8.17 -10.76 -10.33
N MET A 482 8.72 -9.99 -9.39
CA MET A 482 9.40 -10.52 -8.21
C MET A 482 8.45 -11.07 -7.15
N ILE A 483 7.24 -10.51 -7.00
CA ILE A 483 6.29 -10.82 -5.92
C ILE A 483 5.91 -12.30 -5.87
N PRO A 484 5.57 -12.98 -6.98
CA PRO A 484 5.18 -14.38 -6.98
C PRO A 484 6.18 -15.31 -6.30
N PHE A 485 7.47 -15.01 -6.42
CA PHE A 485 8.53 -15.83 -5.82
C PHE A 485 8.55 -15.75 -4.28
N ALA A 486 7.84 -14.80 -3.67
CA ALA A 486 7.68 -14.76 -2.22
C ALA A 486 6.94 -15.98 -1.67
N SER A 487 6.08 -16.61 -2.48
CA SER A 487 5.36 -17.85 -2.11
C SER A 487 6.26 -19.08 -2.04
N PHE A 488 7.42 -19.07 -2.70
CA PHE A 488 8.37 -20.19 -2.71
C PHE A 488 9.31 -20.18 -1.50
N THR A 489 8.77 -19.98 -0.30
CA THR A 489 9.58 -20.04 0.92
C THR A 489 9.80 -21.48 1.37
N LEU A 490 11.06 -21.85 1.64
CA LEU A 490 11.44 -23.14 2.23
C LEU A 490 11.28 -23.14 3.75
N LYS A 491 11.21 -21.95 4.37
CA LYS A 491 11.09 -21.78 5.82
C LYS A 491 9.64 -21.60 6.26
N THR A 492 9.39 -21.88 7.53
CA THR A 492 8.10 -21.56 8.17
C THR A 492 7.95 -20.04 8.24
N LEU A 493 6.81 -19.51 7.77
CA LEU A 493 6.53 -18.07 7.82
C LEU A 493 6.39 -17.60 9.26
N GLN A 494 7.13 -16.57 9.63
CA GLN A 494 6.96 -15.85 10.88
C GLN A 494 5.67 -15.02 10.87
N SER A 495 5.16 -14.61 12.02
CA SER A 495 3.88 -13.91 12.12
C SER A 495 3.87 -12.60 11.34
N GLU A 496 4.95 -11.83 11.37
CA GLU A 496 5.10 -10.59 10.61
C GLU A 496 5.11 -10.81 9.09
N GLN A 497 5.66 -11.93 8.61
CA GLN A 497 5.57 -12.30 7.20
C GLN A 497 4.12 -12.65 6.81
N LYS A 498 3.40 -13.39 7.68
CA LYS A 498 1.99 -13.71 7.46
C LYS A 498 1.13 -12.47 7.41
N VAL A 499 1.39 -11.47 8.28
CA VAL A 499 0.70 -10.17 8.25
C VAL A 499 0.98 -9.45 6.95
N LEU A 500 2.22 -9.37 6.50
CA LEU A 500 2.59 -8.75 5.22
C LEU A 500 1.83 -9.37 4.04
N PHE A 501 1.84 -10.69 3.95
CA PHE A 501 1.15 -11.41 2.87
C PHE A 501 -0.36 -11.21 2.93
N LEU A 502 -0.96 -11.35 4.11
CA LEU A 502 -2.40 -11.20 4.28
C LEU A 502 -2.86 -9.76 4.02
N ALA A 503 -2.06 -8.77 4.40
CA ALA A 503 -2.35 -7.37 4.13
C ALA A 503 -2.32 -7.04 2.62
N VAL A 504 -1.30 -7.52 1.90
CA VAL A 504 -1.22 -7.30 0.44
C VAL A 504 -2.36 -8.03 -0.27
N LEU A 505 -2.62 -9.30 0.07
CA LEU A 505 -3.74 -10.05 -0.50
C LEU A 505 -5.09 -9.38 -0.21
N GLY A 506 -5.31 -8.97 1.05
CA GLY A 506 -6.55 -8.29 1.45
C GLY A 506 -6.75 -6.98 0.70
N PHE A 507 -5.69 -6.22 0.49
CA PHE A 507 -5.73 -4.99 -0.31
C PHE A 507 -6.02 -5.27 -1.80
N MET A 508 -5.42 -6.29 -2.38
CA MET A 508 -5.71 -6.69 -3.75
C MET A 508 -7.18 -7.08 -3.91
N LEU A 509 -7.73 -7.88 -2.99
CA LEU A 509 -9.14 -8.27 -2.98
C LEU A 509 -10.07 -7.07 -2.77
N TYR A 510 -9.70 -6.13 -1.89
CA TYR A 510 -10.44 -4.90 -1.68
C TYR A 510 -10.63 -4.12 -3.00
N LEU A 511 -9.58 -3.94 -3.78
CA LEU A 511 -9.65 -3.23 -5.07
C LEU A 511 -10.44 -4.01 -6.15
N GLN A 512 -10.60 -5.33 -6.00
CA GLN A 512 -11.47 -6.10 -6.89
C GLN A 512 -12.96 -5.93 -6.56
N ILE A 513 -13.29 -5.68 -5.29
CA ILE A 513 -14.67 -5.56 -4.81
C ILE A 513 -15.17 -4.12 -4.95
N PHE A 514 -14.43 -3.16 -4.42
CA PHE A 514 -14.83 -1.76 -4.36
C PHE A 514 -14.35 -0.95 -5.57
N GLU A 515 -14.58 0.35 -5.56
CA GLU A 515 -14.13 1.28 -6.60
C GLU A 515 -12.66 1.04 -6.97
N SER A 516 -12.39 1.11 -8.28
CA SER A 516 -11.10 0.80 -8.90
C SER A 516 -10.44 2.09 -9.39
N HIS A 517 -9.25 2.38 -8.85
CA HIS A 517 -8.40 3.46 -9.35
C HIS A 517 -6.92 3.12 -9.09
N ALA A 518 -6.05 3.29 -10.11
CA ALA A 518 -4.63 2.96 -10.00
C ALA A 518 -3.92 3.69 -8.83
N ARG A 519 -4.32 4.95 -8.54
CA ARG A 519 -3.73 5.74 -7.43
C ARG A 519 -3.87 5.10 -6.05
N TYR A 520 -4.86 4.20 -5.85
CA TYR A 520 -5.03 3.55 -4.55
C TYR A 520 -3.87 2.62 -4.20
N VAL A 521 -3.21 2.05 -5.22
CA VAL A 521 -2.02 1.20 -5.03
C VAL A 521 -0.85 1.99 -4.44
N PHE A 522 -0.77 3.30 -4.71
CA PHE A 522 0.30 4.17 -4.21
C PHE A 522 0.54 4.04 -2.70
N VAL A 523 -0.54 3.93 -1.92
CA VAL A 523 -0.52 3.79 -0.46
C VAL A 523 0.15 2.48 0.00
N PHE A 524 0.00 1.41 -0.78
CA PHE A 524 0.51 0.07 -0.44
C PHE A 524 1.85 -0.28 -1.11
N VAL A 525 2.39 0.57 -1.96
CA VAL A 525 3.70 0.35 -2.63
C VAL A 525 4.79 -0.07 -1.65
N PRO A 526 4.95 0.51 -0.43
CA PRO A 526 5.94 0.05 0.52
C PRO A 526 5.86 -1.45 0.85
N LEU A 527 4.65 -2.00 1.01
CA LEU A 527 4.45 -3.41 1.33
C LEU A 527 4.73 -4.30 0.11
N PHE A 528 4.30 -3.87 -1.08
CA PHE A 528 4.62 -4.56 -2.34
C PHE A 528 6.13 -4.68 -2.56
N LEU A 529 6.89 -3.62 -2.27
CA LEU A 529 8.35 -3.62 -2.39
C LEU A 529 9.00 -4.64 -1.45
N ILE A 530 8.60 -4.69 -0.17
CA ILE A 530 9.13 -5.71 0.73
C ILE A 530 8.83 -7.11 0.20
N LEU A 531 7.59 -7.36 -0.22
CA LEU A 531 7.17 -8.67 -0.73
C LEU A 531 7.95 -9.08 -1.98
N ALA A 532 8.15 -8.15 -2.92
CA ALA A 532 8.93 -8.37 -4.13
C ALA A 532 10.38 -8.81 -3.81
N PHE A 533 11.05 -8.10 -2.91
CA PHE A 533 12.43 -8.42 -2.57
C PHE A 533 12.57 -9.69 -1.72
N VAL A 534 11.56 -10.05 -0.91
CA VAL A 534 11.44 -11.38 -0.29
C VAL A 534 11.38 -12.45 -1.38
N GLY A 535 10.56 -12.23 -2.41
CA GLY A 535 10.47 -13.14 -3.56
C GLY A 535 11.80 -13.30 -4.29
N SER A 536 12.52 -12.20 -4.50
CA SER A 536 13.85 -12.24 -5.13
C SER A 536 14.88 -13.04 -4.33
N GLU A 537 14.89 -12.90 -2.98
CA GLU A 537 15.79 -13.69 -2.13
C GLU A 537 15.43 -15.19 -2.14
N ASN A 538 14.13 -15.51 -2.13
CA ASN A 538 13.66 -16.90 -2.23
C ASN A 538 14.08 -17.54 -3.55
N LEU A 539 13.85 -16.86 -4.68
CA LEU A 539 14.26 -17.37 -6.00
C LEU A 539 15.75 -17.60 -6.08
N LYS A 540 16.56 -16.64 -5.57
CA LYS A 540 18.01 -16.78 -5.53
C LYS A 540 18.45 -18.00 -4.73
N THR A 541 17.81 -18.24 -3.59
CA THR A 541 18.08 -19.43 -2.75
C THR A 541 17.77 -20.72 -3.49
N LEU A 542 16.60 -20.79 -4.17
CA LEU A 542 16.20 -21.94 -4.98
C LEU A 542 17.18 -22.22 -6.13
N LEU A 543 17.60 -21.17 -6.86
CA LEU A 543 18.58 -21.30 -7.94
C LEU A 543 19.92 -21.82 -7.43
N ASN A 544 20.41 -21.32 -6.29
CA ASN A 544 21.66 -21.77 -5.70
C ASN A 544 21.59 -23.26 -5.33
N LEU A 545 20.50 -23.71 -4.70
CA LEU A 545 20.28 -25.12 -4.38
C LEU A 545 20.23 -26.01 -5.64
N PHE A 546 19.56 -25.53 -6.69
CA PHE A 546 19.50 -26.25 -7.95
C PHE A 546 20.88 -26.43 -8.61
N PHE A 547 21.71 -25.38 -8.62
CA PHE A 547 23.06 -25.45 -9.20
C PHE A 547 24.01 -26.29 -8.34
N GLN A 548 23.89 -26.27 -6.99
CA GLN A 548 24.65 -27.15 -6.12
C GLN A 548 24.33 -28.63 -6.39
N TYR A 549 23.03 -28.97 -6.42
CA TYR A 549 22.57 -30.33 -6.73
C TYR A 549 23.12 -30.84 -8.08
N LYS A 550 23.12 -29.97 -9.11
CA LYS A 550 23.62 -30.33 -10.44
C LYS A 550 25.15 -30.50 -10.49
N SER A 551 25.88 -29.79 -9.60
CA SER A 551 27.35 -29.95 -9.49
C SER A 551 27.75 -31.22 -8.73
N GLU A 552 26.89 -31.72 -7.83
CA GLU A 552 27.13 -32.96 -7.08
C GLU A 552 26.77 -34.22 -7.88
N GLN A 553 26.00 -34.08 -8.98
CA GLN A 553 25.67 -35.19 -9.90
C GLN A 553 26.67 -35.36 -11.07
N LYS A 554 27.54 -34.38 -11.27
CA LYS A 554 28.67 -34.47 -12.21
C LYS A 554 29.95 -34.90 -11.51
#